data_4cf75e8be364857ee591108f9584f509
#
_entry.id   4cf75e8be364857ee591108f9584f509
#
_cell.length_a   1.000
_cell.length_b   1.000
_cell.length_c   1.000
_cell.angle_alpha   90.00
_cell.angle_beta   90.00
_cell.angle_gamma   90.00
#
_symmetry.space_group_name_H-M   'P 1'
#
loop_
_entity.id
_entity.type
_entity.pdbx_description
1 polymer ?
#
loop_
_entity_poly.entity_id
_entity_poly.type
_entity_poly.pdbx_seq_one_letter_code
_entity_poly.pdbx_strand_id
1 'polypeptide(L)'
;MKNPMRTALGRVRATVLGWVLPGGGSGAGVVVHASGTVLTDQKLLRLSTVWACTRLISETIATLPLGINERTGKGKRPATDHWLHKIIHAQPNADSTASVFWEAVVAAMLLRDGARCEKLMLGTRIVGLKFLAPGRLSWTRLSDGSKQYRYVDHNGRQRIIPNDRIWHIPGFSLDGKDGVSVIEYGAQVFGNALAADDAAGKTFKTGLLQTLYYKVDKWLTPDQRQEFKKEYVGSVERGEVPVLEGGIDVGAVGIKPADAQLLESRSFSVEEICRWFRVPPWMVGHTDKGSNWGTGIEQQMIGFLTFTLGPWLRRIEQSITKDLLSPTERLRYY
;
A
#
# COMPACT_ATOMS: atom_id res chain seq x y z
N MET A 1 -39.58 23.07 -11.61
CA MET A 1 -39.24 21.81 -10.88
C MET A 1 -37.77 21.57 -11.00
N LYS A 2 -36.98 21.72 -9.90
CA LYS A 2 -35.53 21.53 -9.88
C LYS A 2 -35.23 20.04 -9.76
N ASN A 3 -34.44 19.52 -10.69
CA ASN A 3 -34.13 18.12 -10.85
C ASN A 3 -33.31 17.59 -9.65
N PRO A 4 -33.82 16.65 -8.83
CA PRO A 4 -33.14 16.18 -7.60
C PRO A 4 -31.82 15.46 -7.85
N MET A 5 -31.56 14.93 -9.06
CA MET A 5 -30.31 14.28 -9.43
C MET A 5 -29.10 15.23 -9.48
N ARG A 6 -29.31 16.52 -9.82
CA ARG A 6 -28.19 17.49 -9.84
C ARG A 6 -27.72 17.87 -8.44
N THR A 7 -28.57 17.81 -7.43
CA THR A 7 -28.23 18.14 -6.04
C THR A 7 -27.45 16.98 -5.36
N ALA A 8 -27.75 15.74 -5.72
CA ALA A 8 -27.03 14.57 -5.17
C ALA A 8 -25.60 14.47 -5.74
N LEU A 9 -25.41 14.68 -7.03
CA LEU A 9 -24.08 14.70 -7.66
C LEU A 9 -23.22 15.88 -7.19
N GLY A 10 -23.82 17.04 -6.89
CA GLY A 10 -23.10 18.18 -6.31
C GLY A 10 -22.61 17.93 -4.88
N ARG A 11 -23.42 17.24 -4.06
CA ARG A 11 -23.02 16.87 -2.69
C ARG A 11 -21.95 15.80 -2.64
N VAL A 12 -22.00 14.80 -3.53
CA VAL A 12 -20.96 13.77 -3.64
C VAL A 12 -19.61 14.39 -4.10
N ARG A 13 -19.65 15.33 -5.06
CA ARG A 13 -18.44 16.05 -5.50
C ARG A 13 -17.84 16.94 -4.40
N ALA A 14 -18.66 17.62 -3.62
CA ALA A 14 -18.19 18.47 -2.52
C ALA A 14 -17.55 17.63 -1.39
N THR A 15 -18.10 16.45 -1.10
CA THR A 15 -17.55 15.53 -0.11
C THR A 15 -16.23 14.92 -0.57
N VAL A 16 -16.09 14.55 -1.84
CA VAL A 16 -14.87 14.01 -2.42
C VAL A 16 -13.77 15.08 -2.53
N LEU A 17 -14.11 16.32 -2.90
CA LEU A 17 -13.14 17.41 -3.03
C LEU A 17 -12.62 17.92 -1.68
N GLY A 18 -13.44 17.87 -0.63
CA GLY A 18 -13.04 18.24 0.73
C GLY A 18 -12.03 17.28 1.38
N TRP A 19 -11.86 16.09 0.81
CA TRP A 19 -10.91 15.07 1.27
C TRP A 19 -9.57 15.08 0.54
N VAL A 20 -9.47 15.84 -0.54
CA VAL A 20 -8.26 15.93 -1.40
C VAL A 20 -7.42 17.16 -1.09
N LEU A 21 -7.89 18.10 -0.27
CA LEU A 21 -7.10 19.27 0.11
C LEU A 21 -6.11 18.88 1.23
N PRO A 22 -4.81 19.22 1.06
CA PRO A 22 -3.80 18.98 2.10
C PRO A 22 -4.08 19.89 3.31
N GLY A 23 -4.64 19.33 4.37
CA GLY A 23 -4.94 20.06 5.58
C GLY A 23 -5.87 19.35 6.57
N GLY A 24 -6.60 18.36 6.13
CA GLY A 24 -7.47 17.53 7.00
C GLY A 24 -6.92 16.12 7.09
N GLY A 25 -6.00 15.87 8.05
CA GLY A 25 -5.41 14.56 8.22
C GLY A 25 -6.41 13.54 8.75
N SER A 26 -7.00 12.76 7.88
CA SER A 26 -7.56 11.48 8.29
C SER A 26 -6.52 10.41 8.00
N GLY A 27 -6.07 9.69 9.02
CA GLY A 27 -5.12 8.59 8.89
C GLY A 27 -5.62 7.41 8.03
N ALA A 28 -6.85 7.48 7.56
CA ALA A 28 -7.45 6.56 6.59
C ALA A 28 -7.86 7.35 5.34
N GLY A 29 -6.89 7.94 4.63
CA GLY A 29 -7.14 8.61 3.36
C GLY A 29 -7.75 7.61 2.38
N VAL A 30 -9.02 7.80 2.03
CA VAL A 30 -9.66 7.10 0.92
C VAL A 30 -9.19 7.78 -0.35
N VAL A 31 -8.25 7.16 -1.04
CA VAL A 31 -7.78 7.62 -2.34
C VAL A 31 -8.68 7.01 -3.41
N VAL A 32 -9.28 7.85 -4.25
CA VAL A 32 -10.15 7.41 -5.33
C VAL A 32 -9.42 7.60 -6.66
N HIS A 33 -9.23 6.52 -7.39
CA HIS A 33 -8.71 6.55 -8.75
C HIS A 33 -9.71 7.20 -9.72
N ALA A 34 -9.24 7.71 -10.86
CA ALA A 34 -10.08 8.32 -11.89
C ALA A 34 -11.21 7.41 -12.40
N SER A 35 -11.03 6.08 -12.34
CA SER A 35 -12.07 5.08 -12.63
C SER A 35 -13.15 4.93 -11.55
N GLY A 36 -13.08 5.70 -10.45
CA GLY A 36 -13.97 5.55 -9.30
C GLY A 36 -13.55 4.44 -8.32
N THR A 37 -12.46 3.73 -8.59
CA THR A 37 -11.94 2.68 -7.69
C THR A 37 -11.34 3.29 -6.44
N VAL A 38 -11.84 2.87 -5.28
CA VAL A 38 -11.28 3.25 -3.97
C VAL A 38 -10.01 2.45 -3.74
N LEU A 39 -8.88 3.14 -3.57
CA LEU A 39 -7.58 2.55 -3.25
C LEU A 39 -7.41 2.50 -1.72
N THR A 40 -7.18 1.32 -1.21
CA THR A 40 -6.86 1.07 0.20
C THR A 40 -5.59 0.23 0.28
N ASP A 41 -4.89 0.26 1.43
CA ASP A 41 -3.71 -0.59 1.66
C ASP A 41 -4.00 -2.05 1.33
N GLN A 42 -5.16 -2.55 1.79
CA GLN A 42 -5.55 -3.94 1.56
C GLN A 42 -5.76 -4.27 0.08
N LYS A 43 -6.32 -3.35 -0.71
CA LYS A 43 -6.47 -3.56 -2.15
C LYS A 43 -5.13 -3.52 -2.85
N LEU A 44 -4.26 -2.60 -2.49
CA LEU A 44 -2.94 -2.47 -3.10
C LEU A 44 -2.03 -3.66 -2.78
N LEU A 45 -2.10 -4.17 -1.56
CA LEU A 45 -1.36 -5.36 -1.16
C LEU A 45 -1.85 -6.66 -1.84
N ARG A 46 -2.94 -6.63 -2.62
CA ARG A 46 -3.32 -7.72 -3.53
C ARG A 46 -2.46 -7.75 -4.79
N LEU A 47 -1.89 -6.62 -5.19
CA LEU A 47 -0.90 -6.61 -6.26
C LEU A 47 0.37 -7.30 -5.77
N SER A 48 0.75 -8.38 -6.42
CA SER A 48 1.90 -9.21 -6.02
C SER A 48 3.19 -8.40 -5.91
N THR A 49 3.39 -7.45 -6.80
CA THR A 49 4.57 -6.57 -6.81
C THR A 49 4.60 -5.61 -5.62
N VAL A 50 3.45 -5.00 -5.26
CA VAL A 50 3.35 -4.14 -4.07
C VAL A 50 3.62 -4.95 -2.81
N TRP A 51 3.02 -6.14 -2.73
CA TRP A 51 3.26 -7.09 -1.64
C TRP A 51 4.74 -7.45 -1.52
N ALA A 52 5.37 -7.88 -2.63
CA ALA A 52 6.77 -8.29 -2.65
C ALA A 52 7.72 -7.14 -2.27
N CYS A 53 7.55 -5.94 -2.84
CA CYS A 53 8.37 -4.76 -2.51
C CYS A 53 8.23 -4.36 -1.03
N THR A 54 6.99 -4.33 -0.52
CA THR A 54 6.72 -3.96 0.88
C THR A 54 7.37 -4.96 1.83
N ARG A 55 7.18 -6.26 1.59
CA ARG A 55 7.79 -7.32 2.40
C ARG A 55 9.30 -7.28 2.36
N LEU A 56 9.87 -7.22 1.16
CA LEU A 56 11.33 -7.20 0.99
C LEU A 56 11.98 -6.11 1.83
N ILE A 57 11.46 -4.88 1.77
CA ILE A 57 12.04 -3.76 2.51
C ILE A 57 11.75 -3.90 4.01
N SER A 58 10.51 -4.20 4.41
CA SER A 58 10.12 -4.22 5.82
C SER A 58 10.77 -5.40 6.57
N GLU A 59 10.78 -6.59 6.00
CA GLU A 59 11.42 -7.76 6.59
C GLU A 59 12.95 -7.59 6.68
N THR A 60 13.57 -7.04 5.63
CA THR A 60 15.02 -6.79 5.65
C THR A 60 15.39 -5.80 6.75
N ILE A 61 14.68 -4.69 6.88
CA ILE A 61 14.94 -3.69 7.94
C ILE A 61 14.65 -4.28 9.32
N ALA A 62 13.57 -5.04 9.48
CA ALA A 62 13.16 -5.62 10.75
C ALA A 62 14.11 -6.69 11.28
N THR A 63 14.91 -7.32 10.40
CA THR A 63 15.93 -8.31 10.77
C THR A 63 17.28 -7.70 11.12
N LEU A 64 17.50 -6.40 10.82
CA LEU A 64 18.72 -5.73 11.20
C LEU A 64 18.76 -5.48 12.72
N PRO A 65 19.92 -5.68 13.37
CA PRO A 65 20.06 -5.48 14.80
C PRO A 65 20.05 -3.99 15.14
N LEU A 66 18.88 -3.45 15.46
CA LEU A 66 18.74 -2.07 15.93
C LEU A 66 19.10 -1.99 17.41
N GLY A 67 20.09 -1.17 17.74
CA GLY A 67 20.59 -1.04 19.10
C GLY A 67 20.94 0.40 19.45
N ILE A 68 21.24 0.66 20.73
CA ILE A 68 21.73 1.94 21.22
C ILE A 68 23.23 1.88 21.37
N ASN A 69 23.90 2.91 20.86
CA ASN A 69 25.34 3.09 21.04
C ASN A 69 25.62 4.26 21.98
N GLU A 70 26.64 4.11 22.80
CA GLU A 70 27.17 5.15 23.67
C GLU A 70 28.42 5.77 23.01
N ARG A 71 28.51 7.09 23.02
CA ARG A 71 29.71 7.80 22.62
C ARG A 71 30.76 7.75 23.71
N THR A 72 31.94 7.30 23.38
CA THR A 72 33.10 7.27 24.28
C THR A 72 34.21 8.16 23.74
N GLY A 73 35.16 8.57 24.57
CA GLY A 73 36.28 9.40 24.12
C GLY A 73 37.16 8.76 23.02
N LYS A 74 37.05 7.42 22.84
CA LYS A 74 37.81 6.66 21.85
C LYS A 74 36.93 6.06 20.73
N GLY A 75 35.64 6.46 20.63
CA GLY A 75 34.73 5.94 19.61
C GLY A 75 33.33 5.64 20.14
N LYS A 76 32.79 4.48 19.81
CA LYS A 76 31.44 4.04 20.21
C LYS A 76 31.45 2.66 20.83
N ARG A 77 30.54 2.40 21.76
CA ARG A 77 30.29 1.05 22.29
C ARG A 77 28.77 0.77 22.33
N PRO A 78 28.34 -0.48 22.18
CA PRO A 78 26.95 -0.86 22.41
C PRO A 78 26.53 -0.57 23.85
N ALA A 79 25.38 0.08 24.05
CA ALA A 79 24.79 0.38 25.34
C ALA A 79 23.64 -0.58 25.63
N THR A 80 23.92 -1.85 25.83
CA THR A 80 22.95 -2.93 26.05
C THR A 80 22.13 -2.74 27.32
N ASP A 81 22.71 -2.09 28.33
CA ASP A 81 22.06 -1.81 29.61
C ASP A 81 21.12 -0.58 29.58
N HIS A 82 21.11 0.15 28.46
CA HIS A 82 20.22 1.29 28.30
C HIS A 82 18.77 0.85 28.25
N TRP A 83 17.87 1.51 28.99
CA TRP A 83 16.46 1.15 29.09
C TRP A 83 15.76 0.99 27.72
N LEU A 84 16.10 1.85 26.75
CA LEU A 84 15.50 1.82 25.42
C LEU A 84 16.01 0.65 24.58
N HIS A 85 17.23 0.14 24.84
CA HIS A 85 17.80 -0.97 24.06
C HIS A 85 16.87 -2.19 24.05
N LYS A 86 16.40 -2.63 25.21
CA LYS A 86 15.48 -3.79 25.30
C LYS A 86 14.17 -3.56 24.52
N ILE A 87 13.64 -2.35 24.56
CA ILE A 87 12.38 -1.98 23.89
C ILE A 87 12.53 -2.04 22.37
N ILE A 88 13.59 -1.48 21.80
CA ILE A 88 13.76 -1.42 20.33
C ILE A 88 14.37 -2.69 19.74
N HIS A 89 15.19 -3.40 20.51
CA HIS A 89 15.96 -4.56 20.04
C HIS A 89 15.25 -5.89 20.24
N ALA A 90 14.53 -6.07 21.35
CA ALA A 90 13.97 -7.37 21.70
C ALA A 90 12.44 -7.36 21.78
N GLN A 91 11.84 -6.50 22.60
CA GLN A 91 10.43 -6.55 22.92
C GLN A 91 9.84 -5.15 23.14
N PRO A 92 9.23 -4.55 22.12
CA PRO A 92 8.61 -3.23 22.21
C PRO A 92 7.43 -3.14 23.19
N ASN A 93 6.64 -4.22 23.28
CA ASN A 93 5.47 -4.33 24.16
C ASN A 93 5.17 -5.80 24.48
N ALA A 94 4.12 -6.05 25.26
CA ALA A 94 3.71 -7.40 25.65
C ALA A 94 3.20 -8.26 24.47
N ASP A 95 2.69 -7.62 23.43
CA ASP A 95 1.94 -8.28 22.34
C ASP A 95 2.81 -8.61 21.13
N SER A 96 4.01 -7.99 20.99
CA SER A 96 4.82 -8.12 19.77
C SER A 96 6.33 -8.23 20.06
N THR A 97 7.01 -9.02 19.24
CA THR A 97 8.47 -9.03 19.17
C THR A 97 8.97 -7.80 18.40
N ALA A 98 10.27 -7.51 18.49
CA ALA A 98 10.87 -6.38 17.78
C ALA A 98 10.72 -6.53 16.25
N SER A 99 10.94 -7.72 15.69
CA SER A 99 10.80 -7.96 14.25
C SER A 99 9.40 -7.63 13.74
N VAL A 100 8.36 -8.19 14.37
CA VAL A 100 6.96 -7.93 13.96
C VAL A 100 6.58 -6.46 14.12
N PHE A 101 7.07 -5.81 15.16
CA PHE A 101 6.85 -4.38 15.36
C PHE A 101 7.50 -3.54 14.26
N TRP A 102 8.77 -3.81 13.94
CA TRP A 102 9.49 -3.06 12.91
C TRP A 102 8.97 -3.33 11.51
N GLU A 103 8.55 -4.55 11.19
CA GLU A 103 7.83 -4.85 9.93
C GLU A 103 6.59 -3.96 9.77
N ALA A 104 5.75 -3.86 10.80
CA ALA A 104 4.55 -3.03 10.77
C ALA A 104 4.88 -1.53 10.64
N VAL A 105 5.89 -1.06 11.38
CA VAL A 105 6.36 0.34 11.32
C VAL A 105 6.87 0.67 9.92
N VAL A 106 7.75 -0.15 9.36
CA VAL A 106 8.34 0.10 8.04
C VAL A 106 7.28 -0.01 6.94
N ALA A 107 6.39 -1.01 7.01
CA ALA A 107 5.28 -1.11 6.05
C ALA A 107 4.39 0.14 6.06
N ALA A 108 4.08 0.69 7.24
CA ALA A 108 3.35 1.95 7.33
C ALA A 108 4.12 3.14 6.75
N MET A 109 5.45 3.21 6.96
CA MET A 109 6.30 4.25 6.38
C MET A 109 6.37 4.16 4.85
N LEU A 110 6.31 2.95 4.29
CA LEU A 110 6.36 2.71 2.84
C LEU A 110 5.04 3.05 2.14
N LEU A 111 3.92 2.72 2.76
CA LEU A 111 2.60 2.82 2.13
C LEU A 111 1.90 4.14 2.44
N ARG A 112 2.14 4.71 3.60
CA ARG A 112 1.45 5.88 4.13
C ARG A 112 2.40 7.07 4.31
N ASP A 113 1.90 8.10 4.96
CA ASP A 113 2.61 9.33 5.32
C ASP A 113 3.67 9.12 6.43
N GLY A 114 3.79 7.91 6.95
CA GLY A 114 4.71 7.52 8.01
C GLY A 114 4.07 6.57 9.01
N ALA A 115 4.85 6.15 9.99
CA ALA A 115 4.40 5.30 11.08
C ALA A 115 4.13 6.12 12.34
N ARG A 116 3.12 5.72 13.09
CA ARG A 116 2.80 6.31 14.39
C ARG A 116 2.72 5.22 15.45
N CYS A 117 3.44 5.45 16.53
CA CYS A 117 3.48 4.54 17.66
C CYS A 117 3.09 5.31 18.93
N GLU A 118 2.41 4.64 19.84
CA GLU A 118 2.12 5.17 21.16
C GLU A 118 3.26 4.83 22.11
N LYS A 119 3.78 5.82 22.80
CA LYS A 119 4.69 5.66 23.92
C LYS A 119 3.91 5.17 25.14
N LEU A 120 4.12 3.93 25.56
CA LEU A 120 3.53 3.38 26.78
C LEU A 120 4.30 3.93 27.97
N MET A 121 3.60 4.67 28.84
CA MET A 121 4.22 5.39 29.95
C MET A 121 3.92 4.77 31.30
N LEU A 122 4.93 4.72 32.17
CA LEU A 122 4.78 4.50 33.61
C LEU A 122 5.32 5.74 34.33
N GLY A 123 4.41 6.59 34.79
CA GLY A 123 4.78 7.96 35.20
C GLY A 123 5.34 8.74 34.01
N THR A 124 6.57 9.21 34.16
CA THR A 124 7.31 9.96 33.12
C THR A 124 8.21 9.09 32.25
N ARG A 125 8.33 7.79 32.58
CA ARG A 125 9.24 6.88 31.88
C ARG A 125 8.52 6.10 30.79
N ILE A 126 9.13 6.00 29.61
CA ILE A 126 8.67 5.12 28.54
C ILE A 126 9.02 3.67 28.92
N VAL A 127 8.02 2.78 28.95
CA VAL A 127 8.18 1.36 29.28
C VAL A 127 7.90 0.45 28.08
N GLY A 128 7.42 1.01 26.98
CA GLY A 128 7.15 0.26 25.76
C GLY A 128 6.67 1.14 24.62
N LEU A 129 6.56 0.55 23.45
CA LEU A 129 6.07 1.18 22.22
C LEU A 129 4.96 0.31 21.63
N LYS A 130 3.84 0.92 21.26
CA LYS A 130 2.72 0.23 20.63
C LYS A 130 2.47 0.82 19.24
N PHE A 131 2.57 0.00 18.21
CA PHE A 131 2.24 0.42 16.85
C PHE A 131 0.74 0.73 16.72
N LEU A 132 0.42 1.84 16.09
CA LEU A 132 -0.95 2.27 15.82
C LEU A 132 -1.26 2.07 14.33
N ALA A 133 -2.10 1.07 14.06
CA ALA A 133 -2.46 0.72 12.68
C ALA A 133 -3.09 1.93 11.96
N PRO A 134 -2.58 2.36 10.80
CA PRO A 134 -3.05 3.55 10.08
C PRO A 134 -4.55 3.55 9.81
N GLY A 135 -5.13 2.40 9.44
CA GLY A 135 -6.57 2.27 9.18
C GLY A 135 -7.48 2.45 10.40
N ARG A 136 -6.91 2.53 11.60
CA ARG A 136 -7.64 2.71 12.89
C ARG A 136 -7.30 4.01 13.59
N LEU A 137 -6.40 4.80 13.02
CA LEU A 137 -5.92 6.05 13.57
C LEU A 137 -6.41 7.20 12.70
N SER A 138 -7.05 8.17 13.34
CA SER A 138 -7.37 9.46 12.72
C SER A 138 -6.80 10.59 13.58
N TRP A 139 -6.55 11.72 12.97
CA TRP A 139 -6.10 12.90 13.71
C TRP A 139 -6.72 14.17 13.14
N THR A 140 -6.91 15.14 14.01
CA THR A 140 -7.37 16.47 13.64
C THR A 140 -6.39 17.52 14.19
N ARG A 141 -6.21 18.60 13.45
CA ARG A 141 -5.43 19.74 13.94
C ARG A 141 -6.33 20.62 14.78
N LEU A 142 -5.90 20.92 15.99
CA LEU A 142 -6.59 21.84 16.90
C LEU A 142 -6.27 23.30 16.55
N SER A 143 -7.01 24.23 17.15
CA SER A 143 -6.83 25.68 16.94
C SER A 143 -5.46 26.21 17.38
N ASP A 144 -4.81 25.54 18.33
CA ASP A 144 -3.45 25.83 18.80
C ASP A 144 -2.36 25.24 17.88
N GLY A 145 -2.74 24.58 16.77
CA GLY A 145 -1.83 23.94 15.84
C GLY A 145 -1.37 22.53 16.24
N SER A 146 -1.71 22.06 17.43
CA SER A 146 -1.40 20.70 17.89
C SER A 146 -2.26 19.66 17.17
N LYS A 147 -1.82 18.38 17.20
CA LYS A 147 -2.58 17.26 16.64
C LYS A 147 -3.26 16.49 17.77
N GLN A 148 -4.54 16.23 17.63
CA GLN A 148 -5.29 15.33 18.49
C GLN A 148 -5.51 14.02 17.75
N TYR A 149 -5.05 12.93 18.33
CA TYR A 149 -5.14 11.59 17.74
C TYR A 149 -6.30 10.81 18.34
N ARG A 150 -7.07 10.15 17.48
CA ARG A 150 -8.18 9.29 17.84
C ARG A 150 -7.92 7.89 17.29
N TYR A 151 -7.87 6.91 18.18
CA TYR A 151 -7.58 5.53 17.84
C TYR A 151 -8.76 4.62 18.21
N VAL A 152 -9.11 3.72 17.29
CA VAL A 152 -10.13 2.70 17.49
C VAL A 152 -9.43 1.35 17.72
N ASP A 153 -9.61 0.76 18.90
CA ASP A 153 -9.00 -0.53 19.24
C ASP A 153 -9.67 -1.71 18.51
N HIS A 154 -9.17 -2.93 18.76
CA HIS A 154 -9.73 -4.14 18.18
C HIS A 154 -11.17 -4.44 18.62
N ASN A 155 -11.58 -3.92 19.78
CA ASN A 155 -12.90 -4.09 20.35
C ASN A 155 -13.87 -2.96 19.93
N GLY A 156 -13.46 -2.09 19.01
CA GLY A 156 -14.24 -0.95 18.57
C GLY A 156 -14.27 0.24 19.55
N ARG A 157 -13.54 0.18 20.66
CA ARG A 157 -13.49 1.27 21.62
C ARG A 157 -12.60 2.39 21.08
N GLN A 158 -13.16 3.60 21.10
CA GLN A 158 -12.46 4.79 20.67
C GLN A 158 -11.78 5.46 21.86
N ARG A 159 -10.52 5.84 21.69
CA ARG A 159 -9.77 6.61 22.65
C ARG A 159 -9.00 7.75 22.01
N ILE A 160 -8.82 8.82 22.75
CA ILE A 160 -7.98 9.95 22.38
C ILE A 160 -6.60 9.70 22.95
N ILE A 161 -5.57 9.86 22.10
CA ILE A 161 -4.16 9.75 22.50
C ILE A 161 -3.57 11.16 22.43
N PRO A 162 -3.02 11.68 23.54
CA PRO A 162 -2.34 12.97 23.56
C PRO A 162 -1.14 13.00 22.60
N ASN A 163 -0.85 14.16 22.03
CA ASN A 163 0.22 14.32 21.04
C ASN A 163 1.61 13.98 21.60
N ASP A 164 1.88 14.28 22.86
CA ASP A 164 3.13 13.98 23.54
C ASP A 164 3.39 12.48 23.70
N ARG A 165 2.33 11.66 23.69
CA ARG A 165 2.41 10.19 23.72
C ARG A 165 2.56 9.56 22.34
N ILE A 166 2.46 10.33 21.26
CA ILE A 166 2.68 9.81 19.92
C ILE A 166 4.16 9.96 19.55
N TRP A 167 4.72 8.89 19.09
CA TRP A 167 5.98 8.88 18.37
C TRP A 167 5.67 8.74 16.87
N HIS A 168 6.00 9.77 16.10
CA HIS A 168 5.76 9.82 14.66
C HIS A 168 7.09 9.69 13.90
N ILE A 169 7.18 8.68 13.06
CA ILE A 169 8.29 8.46 12.12
C ILE A 169 7.78 8.84 10.74
N PRO A 170 8.09 10.03 10.20
CA PRO A 170 7.59 10.46 8.90
C PRO A 170 8.19 9.63 7.75
N GLY A 171 7.40 9.38 6.73
CA GLY A 171 7.84 8.84 5.45
C GLY A 171 8.66 9.85 4.66
N PHE A 172 8.64 9.75 3.32
CA PHE A 172 9.21 10.80 2.47
C PHE A 172 8.41 12.09 2.66
N SER A 173 9.09 13.18 3.00
CA SER A 173 8.46 14.46 3.34
C SER A 173 8.82 15.53 2.33
N LEU A 174 7.83 16.34 1.95
CA LEU A 174 8.00 17.52 1.10
C LEU A 174 7.96 18.83 1.91
N ASP A 175 7.35 18.83 3.09
CA ASP A 175 7.19 20.00 3.97
C ASP A 175 8.14 19.97 5.19
N GLY A 176 8.90 18.89 5.34
CA GLY A 176 9.82 18.67 6.47
C GLY A 176 9.13 18.29 7.78
N LYS A 177 7.82 18.08 7.80
CA LYS A 177 7.02 17.74 9.00
C LYS A 177 6.27 16.42 8.87
N ASP A 178 5.40 16.34 7.89
CA ASP A 178 4.60 15.16 7.61
C ASP A 178 5.13 14.45 6.37
N GLY A 179 5.04 13.14 6.32
CA GLY A 179 5.37 12.38 5.13
C GLY A 179 4.26 12.44 4.09
N VAL A 180 4.56 12.01 2.87
CA VAL A 180 3.57 11.85 1.80
C VAL A 180 3.24 10.37 1.62
N SER A 181 1.98 10.08 1.33
CA SER A 181 1.52 8.72 1.08
C SER A 181 1.89 8.29 -0.33
N VAL A 182 2.62 7.19 -0.46
CA VAL A 182 2.92 6.57 -1.76
C VAL A 182 1.64 6.14 -2.47
N ILE A 183 0.63 5.69 -1.71
CA ILE A 183 -0.68 5.29 -2.24
C ILE A 183 -1.39 6.48 -2.88
N GLU A 184 -1.32 7.64 -2.25
CA GLU A 184 -1.98 8.86 -2.73
C GLU A 184 -1.29 9.40 -3.99
N TYR A 185 0.02 9.54 -3.94
CA TYR A 185 0.79 10.06 -5.08
C TYR A 185 0.88 9.08 -6.25
N GLY A 186 0.95 7.79 -5.98
CA GLY A 186 0.97 6.72 -6.99
C GLY A 186 -0.41 6.22 -7.40
N ALA A 187 -1.49 6.89 -7.00
CA ALA A 187 -2.86 6.42 -7.18
C ALA A 187 -3.21 6.03 -8.61
N GLN A 188 -2.72 6.76 -9.59
CA GLN A 188 -2.96 6.45 -10.99
C GLN A 188 -2.28 5.15 -11.43
N VAL A 189 -1.01 4.98 -11.08
CA VAL A 189 -0.23 3.78 -11.43
C VAL A 189 -0.83 2.54 -10.79
N PHE A 190 -1.07 2.61 -9.47
CA PHE A 190 -1.65 1.50 -8.73
C PHE A 190 -3.09 1.18 -9.16
N GLY A 191 -3.89 2.21 -9.45
CA GLY A 191 -5.25 2.06 -9.95
C GLY A 191 -5.30 1.39 -11.31
N ASN A 192 -4.40 1.76 -12.22
CA ASN A 192 -4.28 1.13 -13.53
C ASN A 192 -3.84 -0.33 -13.41
N ALA A 193 -2.89 -0.65 -12.53
CA ALA A 193 -2.45 -2.02 -12.29
C ALA A 193 -3.59 -2.90 -11.74
N LEU A 194 -4.37 -2.40 -10.78
CA LEU A 194 -5.55 -3.10 -10.27
C LEU A 194 -6.61 -3.29 -11.35
N ALA A 195 -6.87 -2.27 -12.16
CA ALA A 195 -7.85 -2.37 -13.25
C ALA A 195 -7.42 -3.39 -14.30
N ALA A 196 -6.12 -3.47 -14.61
CA ALA A 196 -5.57 -4.48 -15.52
C ALA A 196 -5.70 -5.89 -14.96
N ASP A 197 -5.43 -6.09 -13.66
CA ASP A 197 -5.62 -7.38 -12.99
C ASP A 197 -7.10 -7.79 -12.94
N ASP A 198 -8.01 -6.86 -12.63
CA ASP A 198 -9.45 -7.12 -12.64
C ASP A 198 -9.98 -7.45 -14.05
N ALA A 199 -9.47 -6.75 -15.08
CA ALA A 199 -9.81 -7.04 -16.47
C ALA A 199 -9.32 -8.43 -16.89
N ALA A 200 -8.08 -8.78 -16.58
CA ALA A 200 -7.54 -10.12 -16.84
C ALA A 200 -8.36 -11.19 -16.11
N GLY A 201 -8.67 -10.98 -14.82
CA GLY A 201 -9.51 -11.91 -14.05
C GLY A 201 -10.90 -12.12 -14.65
N LYS A 202 -11.53 -11.06 -15.16
CA LYS A 202 -12.82 -11.17 -15.88
C LYS A 202 -12.67 -11.95 -17.17
N THR A 203 -11.65 -11.66 -17.97
CA THR A 203 -11.38 -12.36 -19.23
C THR A 203 -11.16 -13.85 -19.02
N PHE A 204 -10.41 -14.23 -17.99
CA PHE A 204 -10.21 -15.63 -17.63
C PHE A 204 -11.47 -16.30 -17.08
N LYS A 205 -12.28 -15.58 -16.28
CA LYS A 205 -13.51 -16.12 -15.68
C LYS A 205 -14.61 -16.34 -16.71
N THR A 206 -14.74 -15.43 -17.68
CA THR A 206 -15.76 -15.52 -18.73
C THR A 206 -15.31 -16.35 -19.92
N GLY A 207 -14.06 -16.83 -19.89
CA GLY A 207 -13.41 -17.52 -21.02
C GLY A 207 -13.68 -16.75 -22.30
N LEU A 208 -12.90 -16.44 -23.17
CA LEU A 208 -13.02 -15.69 -24.44
C LEU A 208 -14.43 -15.41 -25.05
N LEU A 209 -15.48 -15.78 -24.32
CA LEU A 209 -16.89 -15.80 -24.73
C LEU A 209 -17.55 -14.43 -24.84
N GLN A 210 -16.94 -13.36 -24.28
CA GLN A 210 -17.48 -12.00 -24.42
C GLN A 210 -17.26 -11.39 -25.81
N THR A 211 -16.55 -12.06 -26.68
CA THR A 211 -16.24 -11.60 -28.02
C THR A 211 -16.98 -12.34 -29.14
N LEU A 212 -17.93 -13.20 -28.79
CA LEU A 212 -18.74 -13.88 -29.77
C LEU A 212 -20.00 -13.06 -30.10
N TYR A 213 -20.28 -12.87 -31.36
CA TYR A 213 -21.58 -12.44 -31.83
C TYR A 213 -22.25 -13.52 -32.65
N TYR A 214 -23.55 -13.64 -32.49
CA TYR A 214 -24.36 -14.56 -33.26
C TYR A 214 -25.05 -13.77 -34.37
N LYS A 215 -24.80 -14.13 -35.60
CA LYS A 215 -25.48 -13.56 -36.77
C LYS A 215 -26.64 -14.48 -37.12
N VAL A 216 -27.81 -13.91 -37.23
CA VAL A 216 -29.05 -14.60 -37.56
C VAL A 216 -29.63 -13.99 -38.82
N ASP A 217 -29.98 -14.78 -39.82
CA ASP A 217 -30.47 -14.26 -41.12
C ASP A 217 -31.87 -13.68 -41.06
N LYS A 218 -32.61 -13.94 -39.98
CA LYS A 218 -33.99 -13.42 -39.77
C LYS A 218 -34.09 -12.60 -38.50
N TRP A 219 -34.95 -11.58 -38.52
CA TRP A 219 -35.28 -10.81 -37.34
C TRP A 219 -35.98 -11.70 -36.30
N LEU A 220 -35.38 -11.83 -35.11
CA LEU A 220 -35.99 -12.53 -33.97
C LEU A 220 -36.96 -11.63 -33.25
N THR A 221 -38.11 -12.17 -32.82
CA THR A 221 -39.00 -11.50 -31.89
C THR A 221 -38.31 -11.34 -30.52
N PRO A 222 -38.81 -10.42 -29.67
CA PRO A 222 -38.23 -10.21 -28.33
C PRO A 222 -38.14 -11.50 -27.51
N ASP A 223 -39.18 -12.35 -27.59
CA ASP A 223 -39.24 -13.61 -26.84
C ASP A 223 -38.25 -14.64 -27.38
N GLN A 224 -38.18 -14.79 -28.67
CA GLN A 224 -37.18 -15.67 -29.34
C GLN A 224 -35.74 -15.22 -29.02
N ARG A 225 -35.51 -13.91 -28.88
CA ARG A 225 -34.19 -13.39 -28.52
C ARG A 225 -33.83 -13.70 -27.07
N GLN A 226 -34.80 -13.70 -26.15
CA GLN A 226 -34.59 -14.10 -24.77
C GLN A 226 -34.33 -15.60 -24.64
N GLU A 227 -35.08 -16.39 -25.35
CA GLU A 227 -34.96 -17.86 -25.38
C GLU A 227 -33.58 -18.26 -25.95
N PHE A 228 -33.21 -17.67 -27.08
CA PHE A 228 -31.87 -17.82 -27.69
C PHE A 228 -30.74 -17.48 -26.69
N LYS A 229 -30.85 -16.35 -25.99
CA LYS A 229 -29.83 -15.97 -24.97
C LYS A 229 -29.77 -16.99 -23.84
N LYS A 230 -30.89 -17.47 -23.36
CA LYS A 230 -30.96 -18.43 -22.25
C LYS A 230 -30.37 -19.79 -22.64
N GLU A 231 -30.63 -20.24 -23.85
CA GLU A 231 -30.21 -21.53 -24.32
C GLU A 231 -28.74 -21.55 -24.76
N TYR A 232 -28.33 -20.65 -25.61
CA TYR A 232 -26.99 -20.64 -26.18
C TYR A 232 -25.94 -19.99 -25.25
N VAL A 233 -26.22 -18.85 -24.65
CA VAL A 233 -25.29 -18.23 -23.71
C VAL A 233 -25.18 -19.04 -22.44
N GLY A 234 -26.31 -19.62 -21.95
CA GLY A 234 -26.31 -20.48 -20.78
C GLY A 234 -25.56 -21.81 -20.98
N SER A 235 -25.61 -22.41 -22.19
CA SER A 235 -24.85 -23.62 -22.51
C SER A 235 -23.35 -23.34 -22.52
N VAL A 236 -22.96 -22.23 -23.10
CA VAL A 236 -21.55 -21.80 -23.14
C VAL A 236 -21.00 -21.48 -21.74
N GLU A 237 -21.79 -20.83 -20.89
CA GLU A 237 -21.41 -20.59 -19.48
C GLU A 237 -21.23 -21.88 -18.67
N ARG A 238 -21.96 -22.93 -19.04
CA ARG A 238 -21.80 -24.28 -18.44
C ARG A 238 -20.66 -25.10 -19.05
N GLY A 239 -19.98 -24.57 -20.08
CA GLY A 239 -18.90 -25.29 -20.78
C GLY A 239 -19.41 -26.34 -21.77
N GLU A 240 -20.70 -26.30 -22.13
CA GLU A 240 -21.31 -27.15 -23.13
C GLU A 240 -21.07 -26.58 -24.54
N VAL A 241 -20.92 -27.44 -25.53
CA VAL A 241 -20.80 -27.01 -26.94
C VAL A 241 -22.22 -26.74 -27.48
N PRO A 242 -22.58 -25.48 -27.79
CA PRO A 242 -23.90 -25.22 -28.34
C PRO A 242 -24.00 -25.75 -29.78
N VAL A 243 -25.10 -26.43 -30.06
CA VAL A 243 -25.45 -26.83 -31.43
C VAL A 243 -26.16 -25.65 -32.10
N LEU A 244 -25.64 -25.17 -33.21
CA LEU A 244 -26.20 -24.06 -33.97
C LEU A 244 -27.12 -24.57 -35.04
N GLU A 245 -28.40 -24.22 -34.99
CA GLU A 245 -29.42 -24.59 -35.96
C GLU A 245 -29.88 -23.35 -36.76
N GLY A 246 -30.50 -23.54 -37.89
CA GLY A 246 -31.25 -22.52 -38.60
C GLY A 246 -30.42 -21.40 -39.23
N GLY A 247 -29.18 -21.69 -39.66
CA GLY A 247 -28.34 -20.67 -40.34
C GLY A 247 -27.73 -19.64 -39.41
N ILE A 248 -27.56 -19.99 -38.14
CA ILE A 248 -26.86 -19.16 -37.19
C ILE A 248 -25.36 -19.25 -37.43
N ASP A 249 -24.72 -18.11 -37.69
CA ASP A 249 -23.26 -18.02 -37.81
C ASP A 249 -22.66 -17.36 -36.55
N VAL A 250 -21.51 -17.88 -36.09
CA VAL A 250 -20.80 -17.37 -34.93
C VAL A 250 -19.57 -16.64 -35.40
N GLY A 251 -19.59 -15.33 -35.24
CA GLY A 251 -18.40 -14.52 -35.45
C GLY A 251 -17.71 -14.18 -34.10
N ALA A 252 -16.40 -14.25 -34.10
CA ALA A 252 -15.64 -13.66 -33.00
C ALA A 252 -15.42 -12.17 -33.31
N VAL A 253 -15.83 -11.30 -32.42
CA VAL A 253 -15.37 -9.89 -32.46
C VAL A 253 -13.92 -9.92 -32.00
N GLY A 254 -13.05 -10.21 -32.95
CA GLY A 254 -11.64 -10.47 -32.68
C GLY A 254 -10.92 -9.25 -32.14
N ILE A 255 -10.44 -9.35 -30.91
CA ILE A 255 -9.35 -8.52 -30.43
C ILE A 255 -8.19 -9.50 -30.16
N LYS A 256 -7.57 -9.97 -31.23
CA LYS A 256 -6.37 -10.83 -31.14
C LYS A 256 -5.07 -10.09 -30.77
N PRO A 257 -4.92 -8.73 -30.89
CA PRO A 257 -3.76 -8.02 -30.36
C PRO A 257 -3.80 -7.79 -28.84
N ALA A 258 -4.96 -7.93 -28.19
CA ALA A 258 -5.13 -7.53 -26.79
C ALA A 258 -4.39 -8.43 -25.79
N ASP A 259 -4.18 -9.69 -26.10
CA ASP A 259 -3.55 -10.61 -25.13
C ASP A 259 -2.06 -10.35 -24.98
N ALA A 260 -1.35 -10.08 -26.07
CA ALA A 260 0.06 -9.68 -26.01
C ALA A 260 0.24 -8.31 -25.36
N GLN A 261 -0.60 -7.33 -25.72
CA GLN A 261 -0.58 -6.00 -25.11
C GLN A 261 -0.96 -6.01 -23.64
N LEU A 262 -1.86 -6.91 -23.20
CA LEU A 262 -2.21 -7.07 -21.80
C LEU A 262 -1.02 -7.63 -20.99
N LEU A 263 -0.29 -8.59 -21.53
CA LEU A 263 0.92 -9.14 -20.90
C LEU A 263 2.03 -8.10 -20.80
N GLU A 264 2.26 -7.33 -21.86
CA GLU A 264 3.23 -6.22 -21.86
C GLU A 264 2.84 -5.12 -20.85
N SER A 265 1.56 -4.77 -20.78
CA SER A 265 1.05 -3.80 -19.80
C SER A 265 1.23 -4.28 -18.36
N ARG A 266 1.06 -5.59 -18.10
CA ARG A 266 1.30 -6.16 -16.77
C ARG A 266 2.79 -6.17 -16.42
N SER A 267 3.66 -6.52 -17.36
CA SER A 267 5.12 -6.44 -17.19
C SER A 267 5.56 -5.00 -16.89
N PHE A 268 5.08 -4.03 -17.67
CA PHE A 268 5.33 -2.61 -17.43
C PHE A 268 4.83 -2.15 -16.06
N SER A 269 3.66 -2.63 -15.61
CA SER A 269 3.12 -2.31 -14.29
C SER A 269 4.02 -2.80 -13.15
N VAL A 270 4.70 -3.95 -13.31
CA VAL A 270 5.67 -4.46 -12.32
C VAL A 270 6.85 -3.50 -12.19
N GLU A 271 7.43 -3.07 -13.29
CA GLU A 271 8.56 -2.13 -13.27
C GLU A 271 8.17 -0.76 -12.68
N GLU A 272 7.00 -0.24 -13.07
CA GLU A 272 6.50 1.02 -12.52
C GLU A 272 6.33 0.95 -11.01
N ILE A 273 5.72 -0.12 -10.49
CA ILE A 273 5.57 -0.32 -9.06
C ILE A 273 6.94 -0.43 -8.37
N CYS A 274 7.88 -1.17 -8.96
CA CYS A 274 9.24 -1.29 -8.44
C CYS A 274 9.96 0.08 -8.33
N ARG A 275 9.74 1.00 -9.28
CA ARG A 275 10.26 2.38 -9.22
C ARG A 275 9.71 3.16 -8.03
N TRP A 276 8.43 3.03 -7.71
CA TRP A 276 7.83 3.69 -6.55
C TRP A 276 8.48 3.27 -5.23
N PHE A 277 8.84 1.98 -5.11
CA PHE A 277 9.51 1.45 -3.93
C PHE A 277 11.03 1.48 -4.00
N ARG A 278 11.62 1.89 -5.13
CA ARG A 278 13.06 1.84 -5.42
C ARG A 278 13.64 0.44 -5.24
N VAL A 279 12.87 -0.58 -5.60
CA VAL A 279 13.28 -1.98 -5.57
C VAL A 279 13.70 -2.41 -6.96
N PRO A 280 14.89 -2.98 -7.15
CA PRO A 280 15.26 -3.57 -8.44
C PRO A 280 14.29 -4.69 -8.82
N PRO A 281 13.74 -4.72 -10.04
CA PRO A 281 12.72 -5.69 -10.44
C PRO A 281 13.12 -7.16 -10.26
N TRP A 282 14.40 -7.48 -10.45
CA TRP A 282 14.90 -8.85 -10.27
C TRP A 282 14.77 -9.35 -8.81
N MET A 283 14.78 -8.48 -7.80
CA MET A 283 14.59 -8.86 -6.39
C MET A 283 13.15 -9.31 -6.08
N VAL A 284 12.20 -8.96 -6.92
CA VAL A 284 10.81 -9.38 -6.79
C VAL A 284 10.42 -10.44 -7.84
N GLY A 285 11.42 -11.10 -8.44
CA GLY A 285 11.22 -12.19 -9.38
C GLY A 285 10.88 -11.74 -10.81
N HIS A 286 11.06 -10.45 -11.13
CA HIS A 286 10.86 -9.94 -12.48
C HIS A 286 12.23 -9.79 -13.16
N THR A 287 12.63 -10.82 -13.89
CA THR A 287 13.89 -10.83 -14.65
C THR A 287 13.61 -10.61 -16.12
N ASP A 288 13.99 -9.45 -16.64
CA ASP A 288 14.12 -9.29 -18.08
C ASP A 288 15.30 -10.12 -18.60
N LYS A 289 15.27 -10.48 -19.88
CA LYS A 289 16.20 -11.36 -20.59
C LYS A 289 17.70 -10.96 -20.56
N GLY A 290 18.06 -10.01 -19.72
CA GLY A 290 19.45 -9.57 -19.50
C GLY A 290 20.15 -10.41 -18.45
N SER A 291 21.07 -11.24 -18.85
CA SER A 291 21.95 -12.00 -17.94
C SER A 291 22.91 -11.07 -17.20
N ASN A 292 22.57 -10.68 -15.98
CA ASN A 292 23.50 -10.02 -15.07
C ASN A 292 24.26 -11.11 -14.27
N TRP A 293 25.35 -11.64 -14.84
CA TRP A 293 26.21 -12.60 -14.18
C TRP A 293 27.38 -11.89 -13.47
N GLY A 294 27.68 -12.28 -12.25
CA GLY A 294 28.90 -11.93 -11.54
C GLY A 294 28.85 -10.60 -10.77
N THR A 295 29.89 -9.78 -10.94
CA THR A 295 30.12 -8.51 -10.20
C THR A 295 28.99 -7.50 -10.25
N GLY A 296 28.10 -7.59 -11.23
CA GLY A 296 26.94 -6.72 -11.35
C GLY A 296 25.89 -6.91 -10.24
N ILE A 297 25.69 -8.13 -9.75
CA ILE A 297 24.71 -8.42 -8.67
C ILE A 297 25.17 -7.82 -7.35
N GLU A 298 26.45 -7.94 -7.02
CA GLU A 298 26.99 -7.37 -5.78
C GLU A 298 26.85 -5.85 -5.75
N GLN A 299 27.17 -5.18 -6.85
CA GLN A 299 27.01 -3.73 -6.97
C GLN A 299 25.55 -3.30 -6.89
N GLN A 300 24.62 -4.07 -7.47
CA GLN A 300 23.19 -3.82 -7.36
C GLN A 300 22.69 -4.01 -5.93
N MET A 301 23.17 -5.01 -5.20
CA MET A 301 22.86 -5.20 -3.78
C MET A 301 23.38 -4.04 -2.93
N ILE A 302 24.61 -3.58 -3.16
CA ILE A 302 25.16 -2.39 -2.49
C ILE A 302 24.32 -1.15 -2.82
N GLY A 303 23.90 -0.99 -4.07
CA GLY A 303 22.99 0.07 -4.49
C GLY A 303 21.64 0.01 -3.76
N PHE A 304 21.05 -1.17 -3.64
CA PHE A 304 19.81 -1.37 -2.88
C PHE A 304 19.98 -1.02 -1.40
N LEU A 305 21.06 -1.48 -0.76
CA LEU A 305 21.35 -1.14 0.63
C LEU A 305 21.53 0.37 0.82
N THR A 306 22.28 1.03 -0.08
CA THR A 306 22.60 2.45 0.04
C THR A 306 21.45 3.36 -0.29
N PHE A 307 20.76 3.13 -1.41
CA PHE A 307 19.78 4.06 -1.96
C PHE A 307 18.34 3.72 -1.60
N THR A 308 18.04 2.45 -1.28
CA THR A 308 16.69 2.04 -0.88
C THR A 308 16.58 1.92 0.63
N LEU A 309 17.39 1.09 1.29
CA LEU A 309 17.28 0.85 2.74
C LEU A 309 17.87 1.98 3.57
N GLY A 310 19.04 2.51 3.17
CA GLY A 310 19.76 3.53 3.93
C GLY A 310 18.93 4.74 4.34
N PRO A 311 18.12 5.36 3.44
CA PRO A 311 17.25 6.48 3.80
C PRO A 311 16.21 6.13 4.88
N TRP A 312 15.64 4.92 4.84
CA TRP A 312 14.66 4.47 5.84
C TRP A 312 15.31 4.21 7.19
N LEU A 313 16.46 3.53 7.21
CA LEU A 313 17.24 3.31 8.43
C LEU A 313 17.60 4.62 9.10
N ARG A 314 18.09 5.59 8.32
CA ARG A 314 18.49 6.90 8.85
C ARG A 314 17.30 7.67 9.45
N ARG A 315 16.11 7.59 8.85
CA ARG A 315 14.90 8.20 9.40
C ARG A 315 14.51 7.59 10.75
N ILE A 316 14.58 6.26 10.84
CA ILE A 316 14.28 5.52 12.08
C ILE A 316 15.27 5.94 13.17
N GLU A 317 16.59 5.88 12.91
CA GLU A 317 17.65 6.25 13.85
C GLU A 317 17.49 7.69 14.36
N GLN A 318 17.29 8.63 13.44
CA GLN A 318 17.13 10.04 13.80
C GLN A 318 15.83 10.30 14.58
N SER A 319 14.75 9.62 14.23
CA SER A 319 13.46 9.74 14.95
C SER A 319 13.56 9.16 16.36
N ILE A 320 14.23 8.03 16.55
CA ILE A 320 14.52 7.46 17.87
C ILE A 320 15.32 8.48 18.70
N THR A 321 16.41 8.97 18.15
CA THR A 321 17.26 9.93 18.84
C THR A 321 16.51 11.20 19.21
N LYS A 322 15.67 11.72 18.30
CA LYS A 322 14.90 12.96 18.51
C LYS A 322 13.78 12.79 19.53
N ASP A 323 12.99 11.72 19.46
CA ASP A 323 11.68 11.66 20.12
C ASP A 323 11.64 10.69 21.32
N LEU A 324 12.59 9.74 21.42
CA LEU A 324 12.65 8.76 22.49
C LEU A 324 13.77 9.01 23.50
N LEU A 325 14.87 9.68 23.10
CA LEU A 325 15.94 10.05 24.03
C LEU A 325 15.71 11.46 24.57
N SER A 326 15.94 11.64 25.87
CA SER A 326 15.94 12.97 26.51
C SER A 326 17.09 13.85 25.98
N PRO A 327 17.03 15.17 26.10
CA PRO A 327 18.12 16.07 25.66
C PRO A 327 19.48 15.73 26.22
N THR A 328 19.55 15.28 27.49
CA THR A 328 20.79 14.85 28.14
C THR A 328 21.31 13.53 27.61
N GLU A 329 20.40 12.56 27.35
CA GLU A 329 20.77 11.26 26.78
C GLU A 329 21.29 11.40 25.33
N ARG A 330 20.75 12.31 24.51
CA ARG A 330 21.22 12.56 23.12
C ARG A 330 22.68 12.99 23.02
N LEU A 331 23.23 13.57 24.09
CA LEU A 331 24.66 13.92 24.13
C LEU A 331 25.54 12.68 24.24
N ARG A 332 25.02 11.62 24.86
CA ARG A 332 25.78 10.41 25.19
C ARG A 332 25.40 9.21 24.29
N TYR A 333 24.15 9.11 23.92
CA TYR A 333 23.63 7.95 23.18
C TYR A 333 23.11 8.34 21.79
N TYR A 334 23.05 7.36 20.89
CA TYR A 334 22.51 7.51 19.54
C TYR A 334 22.15 6.15 18.92
#